data_12a647cf52f69c1d738a6df47ada49ca
#
_entry.id   12a647cf52f69c1d738a6df47ada49ca
#
_cell.length_a   1.000
_cell.length_b   1.000
_cell.length_c   1.000
_cell.angle_alpha   90.00
_cell.angle_beta   90.00
_cell.angle_gamma   90.00
#
_symmetry.space_group_name_H-M   'P 1'
#
loop_
_entity.id
_entity.type
_entity.pdbx_description
1 polymer ?
#
loop_
_entity_poly.entity_id
_entity_poly.type
_entity_poly.pdbx_seq_one_letter_code
_entity_poly.pdbx_strand_id
1 'polypeptide(L)' 'MSVDFKIISNTAVAGISLVMPMTEEAYHFIEDECDMTVLEAGCAPIDSESVGDFISDAGWSKFSAELV' A
#
# COMPACT_ATOMS: atom_id res chain seq x y z
N MET A 1 -11.69 5.57 13.37
CA MET A 1 -11.14 6.26 12.20
C MET A 1 -10.69 5.24 11.17
N SER A 2 -10.97 5.49 9.93
CA SER A 2 -10.56 4.59 8.86
C SER A 2 -9.13 4.90 8.42
N VAL A 3 -8.39 3.86 8.04
CA VAL A 3 -7.07 4.05 7.44
C VAL A 3 -7.21 4.05 5.93
N ASP A 4 -6.26 4.67 5.25
CA ASP A 4 -6.28 4.73 3.79
C ASP A 4 -5.65 3.51 3.15
N PHE A 5 -4.67 2.91 3.81
CA PHE A 5 -3.99 1.71 3.32
C PHE A 5 -3.86 0.69 4.42
N LYS A 6 -3.96 -0.58 4.06
CA LYS A 6 -3.55 -1.69 4.91
C LYS A 6 -2.39 -2.39 4.23
N ILE A 7 -1.33 -2.67 4.98
CA ILE A 7 -0.15 -3.31 4.44
C ILE A 7 -0.02 -4.69 5.08
N ILE A 8 -0.04 -5.71 4.23
CA ILE A 8 0.00 -7.09 4.66
C ILE A 8 1.41 -7.63 4.40
N SER A 9 2.16 -7.89 5.47
CA SER A 9 3.54 -8.37 5.38
C SER A 9 3.66 -9.87 5.38
N ASN A 10 2.69 -10.56 5.97
CA ASN A 10 2.72 -12.01 6.09
C ASN A 10 2.07 -12.65 4.87
N THR A 11 2.79 -12.62 3.75
CA THR A 11 2.31 -13.19 2.50
C THR A 11 2.97 -14.53 2.22
N ALA A 12 2.44 -15.26 1.24
CA ALA A 12 2.98 -16.54 0.84
C ALA A 12 4.33 -16.41 0.13
N VAL A 13 4.66 -15.22 -0.37
CA VAL A 13 5.90 -14.97 -1.10
C VAL A 13 6.85 -14.18 -0.20
N ALA A 14 8.00 -14.78 0.13
CA ALA A 14 8.98 -14.12 0.98
C ALA A 14 9.53 -12.86 0.30
N GLY A 15 9.68 -11.80 1.06
CA GLY A 15 10.20 -10.52 0.56
C GLY A 15 9.17 -9.66 -0.15
N ILE A 16 7.94 -10.12 -0.27
CA ILE A 16 6.85 -9.36 -0.91
C ILE A 16 5.76 -9.06 0.11
N SER A 17 5.32 -7.82 0.15
CA SER A 17 4.17 -7.40 0.94
C SER A 17 3.06 -6.95 0.00
N LEU A 18 1.87 -6.77 0.54
CA LEU A 18 0.72 -6.31 -0.24
C LEU A 18 0.21 -5.00 0.35
N VAL A 19 -0.08 -4.05 -0.53
CA VAL A 19 -0.67 -2.77 -0.14
C VAL A 19 -2.12 -2.77 -0.60
N MET A 20 -3.04 -2.65 0.35
CA MET A 20 -4.47 -2.63 0.06
C MET A 20 -5.00 -1.21 0.24
N PRO A 21 -5.38 -0.51 -0.84
CA PRO A 21 -6.01 0.79 -0.71
C PRO A 21 -7.42 0.62 -0.17
N MET A 22 -7.78 1.43 0.82
CA MET A 22 -9.08 1.35 1.48
C MET A 22 -10.04 2.45 1.04
N THR A 23 -9.55 3.46 0.32
CA THR A 23 -10.36 4.56 -0.19
C THR A 23 -10.07 4.75 -1.66
N GLU A 24 -10.97 5.45 -2.36
CA GLU A 24 -10.78 5.74 -3.77
C GLU A 24 -9.56 6.64 -3.99
N GLU A 25 -9.37 7.61 -3.12
CA GLU A 25 -8.21 8.51 -3.20
C GLU A 25 -6.91 7.75 -3.01
N ALA A 26 -6.88 6.81 -2.07
CA ALA A 26 -5.71 5.97 -1.85
C ALA A 26 -5.42 5.10 -3.07
N TYR A 27 -6.46 4.55 -3.69
CA TYR A 27 -6.32 3.76 -4.90
C TYR A 27 -5.67 4.58 -6.02
N HIS A 28 -6.16 5.79 -6.25
CA HIS A 28 -5.60 6.67 -7.28
C HIS A 28 -4.16 7.07 -6.95
N PHE A 29 -3.87 7.29 -5.68
CA PHE A 29 -2.53 7.65 -5.26
C PHE A 29 -1.52 6.58 -5.65
N ILE A 30 -1.80 5.31 -5.36
CA ILE A 30 -0.83 4.26 -5.66
C ILE A 30 -0.73 3.97 -7.16
N GLU A 31 -1.80 4.13 -7.92
CA GLU A 31 -1.74 3.90 -9.36
C GLU A 31 -1.10 5.07 -10.11
N ASP A 32 -1.42 6.29 -9.71
CA ASP A 32 -0.97 7.46 -10.45
C ASP A 32 0.39 7.98 -9.99
N GLU A 33 0.66 7.97 -8.69
CA GLU A 33 1.88 8.56 -8.16
C GLU A 33 2.96 7.55 -7.81
N CYS A 34 2.56 6.36 -7.37
CA CYS A 34 3.52 5.32 -7.02
C CYS A 34 3.77 4.33 -8.14
N ASP A 35 3.05 4.47 -9.25
CA ASP A 35 3.17 3.61 -10.42
C ASP A 35 3.04 2.13 -10.07
N MET A 36 2.14 1.82 -9.14
CA MET A 36 1.85 0.47 -8.72
C MET A 36 0.54 0.00 -9.36
N THR A 37 0.44 -1.31 -9.62
CA THR A 37 -0.75 -1.88 -10.22
C THR A 37 -1.54 -2.65 -9.17
N VAL A 38 -2.80 -2.27 -8.97
CA VAL A 38 -3.69 -2.99 -8.07
C VAL A 38 -4.26 -4.20 -8.82
N LEU A 39 -4.02 -5.38 -8.26
CA LEU A 39 -4.47 -6.63 -8.86
C LEU A 39 -5.94 -6.88 -8.53
N GLU A 40 -6.52 -7.94 -9.14
CA GLU A 40 -7.93 -8.28 -8.94
C GLU A 40 -8.31 -8.49 -7.48
N ALA A 41 -7.38 -8.91 -6.66
CA ALA A 41 -7.61 -9.09 -5.23
C ALA A 41 -7.74 -7.77 -4.45
N GLY A 42 -7.55 -6.64 -5.13
CA GLY A 42 -7.63 -5.32 -4.49
C GLY A 42 -6.37 -4.90 -3.79
N CYS A 43 -5.25 -5.59 -4.02
CA CYS A 43 -3.96 -5.29 -3.41
C CYS A 43 -2.90 -5.12 -4.49
N ALA A 44 -1.88 -4.30 -4.20
CA ALA A 44 -0.73 -4.14 -5.08
C ALA A 44 0.50 -4.73 -4.40
N PRO A 45 1.30 -5.55 -5.11
CA PRO A 45 2.52 -6.10 -4.51
C PRO A 45 3.62 -5.05 -4.41
N ILE A 46 4.39 -5.12 -3.33
CA ILE A 46 5.50 -4.21 -3.09
C ILE A 46 6.61 -5.01 -2.39
N ASP A 47 7.87 -4.66 -2.68
CA ASP A 47 8.98 -5.26 -1.96
C ASP A 47 8.88 -4.89 -0.49
N SER A 48 9.06 -5.87 0.40
CA SER A 48 8.97 -5.63 1.83
C SER A 48 9.99 -4.58 2.29
N GLU A 49 11.13 -4.48 1.62
CA GLU A 49 12.14 -3.47 1.90
C GLU A 49 11.67 -2.06 1.60
N SER A 50 10.72 -1.92 0.69
CA SER A 50 10.20 -0.62 0.27
C SER A 50 8.98 -0.16 1.06
N VAL A 51 8.47 -0.98 1.97
CA VAL A 51 7.27 -0.65 2.74
C VAL A 51 7.47 0.61 3.57
N GLY A 52 8.64 0.75 4.22
CA GLY A 52 8.94 1.95 5.01
C GLY A 52 8.91 3.22 4.17
N ASP A 53 9.52 3.18 2.99
CA ASP A 53 9.53 4.32 2.07
C ASP A 53 8.12 4.63 1.58
N PHE A 54 7.33 3.60 1.29
CA PHE A 54 5.94 3.78 0.88
C PHE A 54 5.12 4.48 1.97
N ILE A 55 5.28 4.04 3.22
CA ILE A 55 4.55 4.63 4.34
C ILE A 55 4.94 6.10 4.50
N SER A 56 6.23 6.43 4.35
CA SER A 56 6.70 7.82 4.41
C SER A 56 6.08 8.66 3.31
N ASP A 57 6.08 8.17 2.08
CA ASP A 57 5.49 8.90 0.94
C ASP A 57 4.00 9.10 1.13
N ALA A 58 3.29 8.07 1.59
CA ALA A 58 1.86 8.19 1.86
C ALA A 58 1.60 9.23 2.95
N GLY A 59 2.44 9.25 3.99
CA GLY A 59 2.33 10.23 5.06
C GLY A 59 2.51 11.67 4.57
N TRP A 60 3.43 11.89 3.63
CA TRP A 60 3.63 13.20 3.03
C TRP A 60 2.38 13.68 2.29
N SER A 61 1.61 12.76 1.72
CA SER A 61 0.34 13.05 1.04
C SER A 61 -0.85 12.99 1.99
N LYS A 62 -0.60 12.86 3.29
CA LYS A 62 -1.61 12.83 4.36
C LYS A 62 -2.50 11.60 4.33
N PHE A 63 -2.00 10.51 3.77
CA PHE A 63 -2.67 9.21 3.87
C PHE A 63 -2.16 8.47 5.09
N SER A 64 -3.02 7.69 5.71
CA SER A 64 -2.63 6.84 6.83
C SER A 64 -2.49 5.39 6.37
N ALA A 65 -1.53 4.68 6.95
CA ALA A 65 -1.29 3.29 6.62
C ALA A 65 -1.21 2.47 7.90
N GLU A 66 -1.73 1.26 7.86
CA GLU A 66 -1.74 0.34 8.99
C GLU A 66 -1.04 -0.95 8.58
N LEU A 67 -0.11 -1.42 9.41
CA LEU A 67 0.52 -2.72 9.22
C LEU A 67 -0.37 -3.80 9.84
N VAL A 68 -0.66 -4.81 9.05
CA VAL A 68 -1.52 -5.91 9.47
C VAL A 68 -0.70 -7.17 9.67
#